data_d01bf3d66063cd1e9429b85e03c6f357
#
_entry.id   d01bf3d66063cd1e9429b85e03c6f357
#
_cell.length_a   1.000
_cell.length_b   1.000
_cell.length_c   1.000
_cell.angle_alpha   90.00
_cell.angle_beta   90.00
_cell.angle_gamma   90.00
#
_symmetry.space_group_name_H-M   'P 1'
#
loop_
_entity.id
_entity.type
_entity.pdbx_description
1 polymer ?
#
loop_
_entity_poly.entity_id
_entity_poly.type
_entity_poly.pdbx_seq_one_letter_code
_entity_poly.pdbx_strand_id
1 'polypeptide(L)'
;MGNSHAHAHGHRRHRNAANNPGPPPFIYGNPSHQVPTSTTSTSTSTMETLPFPFPVPYSHVDSSLRALAAQAEGFGRFAIGGLHGPLYHVTTLADDGPGSLREGCRKKEPLWIVFQVSGTIHLSSYLSVSSFKTIDGRGQRIKLTGKGLRLKECEHVIVCNLEFEGGRGPDVDGIQIKPKSQHIWIDRCSLRDYDDGLIDITRESTDITISRCHFAQHDKTMLIGADPTHVGDRCIRVTIHHCFFDGTRQRHPRVRFGKVHLYNNYTRNWGIYAVCASVESQVYSQCNIYEAGQKKVAFKYYTEKAADKEVALSGCIRSEGDIFVTGTQAGLLAESAETGIFHPSEYYPTWTIAPPTDALKHHVQHCTGWQCVPRPADQKLDLN
;
A
#
# COMPACT_ATOMS: atom_id res chain seq x y z
N MET A 1 -28.94 -36.01 -47.76
CA MET A 1 -29.73 -35.05 -48.56
C MET A 1 -30.31 -34.05 -47.60
N GLY A 2 -30.05 -32.78 -47.79
CA GLY A 2 -30.72 -31.65 -47.11
C GLY A 2 -29.82 -30.77 -46.27
N ASN A 3 -29.06 -29.90 -46.94
CA ASN A 3 -28.45 -28.68 -46.38
C ASN A 3 -29.50 -27.68 -45.96
N SER A 4 -29.33 -27.00 -44.84
CA SER A 4 -29.84 -25.66 -44.69
C SER A 4 -28.89 -24.79 -43.85
N HIS A 5 -28.29 -23.83 -44.52
CA HIS A 5 -27.55 -22.72 -43.95
C HIS A 5 -28.48 -21.78 -43.21
N ALA A 6 -28.13 -21.36 -42.01
CA ALA A 6 -28.71 -20.22 -41.34
C ALA A 6 -27.64 -19.12 -41.16
N HIS A 7 -27.85 -18.02 -41.86
CA HIS A 7 -27.07 -16.77 -41.71
C HIS A 7 -27.45 -16.10 -40.39
N ALA A 8 -26.45 -15.84 -39.57
CA ALA A 8 -26.57 -14.97 -38.40
C ALA A 8 -26.16 -13.53 -38.80
N HIS A 9 -27.15 -12.64 -38.84
CA HIS A 9 -26.92 -11.20 -38.97
C HIS A 9 -26.40 -10.63 -37.65
N GLY A 10 -25.17 -10.14 -37.67
CA GLY A 10 -24.58 -9.39 -36.56
C GLY A 10 -25.15 -7.96 -36.51
N HIS A 11 -25.93 -7.65 -35.47
CA HIS A 11 -26.26 -6.25 -35.16
C HIS A 11 -25.12 -5.63 -34.38
N ARG A 12 -24.34 -4.77 -35.05
CA ARG A 12 -23.48 -3.77 -34.40
C ARG A 12 -24.35 -2.75 -33.69
N ARG A 13 -24.38 -2.78 -32.38
CA ARG A 13 -24.87 -1.66 -31.56
C ARG A 13 -23.74 -0.67 -31.37
N HIS A 14 -23.85 0.48 -32.00
CA HIS A 14 -23.08 1.68 -31.65
C HIS A 14 -23.45 2.07 -30.20
N ARG A 15 -22.47 1.99 -29.32
CA ARG A 15 -22.58 2.65 -28.00
C ARG A 15 -22.07 4.07 -28.15
N ASN A 16 -22.97 5.02 -28.02
CA ASN A 16 -22.66 6.43 -27.85
C ASN A 16 -21.82 6.57 -26.56
N ALA A 17 -20.60 7.02 -26.70
CA ALA A 17 -19.79 7.50 -25.60
C ALA A 17 -20.41 8.80 -25.08
N ALA A 18 -21.07 8.77 -23.94
CA ALA A 18 -21.45 9.96 -23.23
C ALA A 18 -20.17 10.59 -22.65
N ASN A 19 -19.80 11.77 -23.18
CA ASN A 19 -18.78 12.63 -22.63
C ASN A 19 -19.15 13.03 -21.19
N ASN A 20 -18.45 12.47 -20.24
CA ASN A 20 -18.46 12.94 -18.88
C ASN A 20 -17.25 13.86 -18.72
N PRO A 21 -17.44 15.18 -18.47
CA PRO A 21 -16.32 16.07 -18.24
C PRO A 21 -15.62 15.66 -16.93
N GLY A 22 -14.34 15.31 -17.00
CA GLY A 22 -13.50 15.11 -15.86
C GLY A 22 -13.41 16.39 -15.01
N PRO A 23 -13.06 16.28 -13.72
CA PRO A 23 -12.89 17.45 -12.87
C PRO A 23 -11.80 18.36 -13.42
N PRO A 24 -11.95 19.69 -13.27
CA PRO A 24 -10.99 20.66 -13.80
C PRO A 24 -9.61 20.48 -13.14
N PRO A 25 -8.52 20.75 -13.89
CA PRO A 25 -7.18 20.68 -13.33
C PRO A 25 -6.98 21.78 -12.29
N PHE A 26 -6.47 21.40 -11.13
CA PHE A 26 -6.04 22.35 -10.11
C PHE A 26 -4.81 23.10 -10.62
N ILE A 27 -4.98 24.40 -10.85
CA ILE A 27 -3.88 25.30 -11.20
C ILE A 27 -3.15 25.66 -9.92
N TYR A 28 -1.92 25.20 -9.76
CA TYR A 28 -1.01 25.73 -8.76
C TYR A 28 -0.54 27.12 -9.22
N GLY A 29 -1.09 28.17 -8.63
CA GLY A 29 -0.60 29.52 -8.81
C GLY A 29 0.77 29.68 -8.14
N ASN A 30 1.79 30.00 -8.93
CA ASN A 30 3.07 30.48 -8.43
C ASN A 30 2.88 31.87 -7.82
N PRO A 31 3.28 32.12 -6.57
CA PRO A 31 3.37 33.49 -6.08
C PRO A 31 4.65 34.13 -6.64
N SER A 32 4.45 35.17 -7.44
CA SER A 32 5.52 36.05 -7.92
C SER A 32 6.19 36.76 -6.76
N HIS A 33 7.51 36.62 -6.67
CA HIS A 33 8.37 37.36 -5.76
C HIS A 33 8.31 38.87 -6.07
N GLN A 34 7.88 39.68 -5.11
CA GLN A 34 8.33 41.06 -5.00
C GLN A 34 9.26 41.15 -3.79
N VAL A 35 10.48 41.57 -4.05
CA VAL A 35 11.53 41.85 -3.06
C VAL A 35 11.32 43.25 -2.50
N PRO A 36 11.24 43.44 -1.19
CA PRO A 36 11.60 44.72 -0.56
C PRO A 36 12.97 44.58 0.12
N THR A 37 13.82 45.50 -0.22
CA THR A 37 15.17 45.71 0.37
C THR A 37 15.11 46.29 1.77
N SER A 38 16.07 45.82 2.61
CA SER A 38 16.67 46.41 3.83
C SER A 38 15.82 46.43 5.11
N THR A 39 16.27 45.85 6.18
CA THR A 39 17.35 46.24 7.11
C THR A 39 17.54 45.13 8.16
N THR A 40 18.79 44.96 8.51
CA THR A 40 19.38 44.07 9.50
C THR A 40 18.71 44.12 10.88
N SER A 41 18.27 42.96 11.37
CA SER A 41 18.36 42.61 12.79
C SER A 41 18.43 41.08 12.89
N THR A 42 19.61 40.62 13.29
CA THR A 42 19.93 39.24 13.66
C THR A 42 19.11 38.84 14.89
N SER A 43 18.07 38.05 14.66
CA SER A 43 17.52 37.17 15.69
C SER A 43 17.56 35.76 15.14
N THR A 44 18.57 34.98 15.56
CA THR A 44 18.62 33.54 15.44
C THR A 44 17.46 32.95 16.23
N SER A 45 16.31 32.77 15.59
CA SER A 45 15.28 31.86 16.10
C SER A 45 15.73 30.46 15.80
N THR A 46 16.38 29.81 16.76
CA THR A 46 16.43 28.36 16.82
C THR A 46 15.00 27.86 16.76
N MET A 47 14.59 27.25 15.62
CA MET A 47 13.41 26.41 15.60
C MET A 47 13.69 25.27 16.59
N GLU A 48 13.18 25.41 17.82
CA GLU A 48 13.04 24.28 18.73
C GLU A 48 12.10 23.30 18.03
N THR A 49 12.66 22.24 17.49
CA THR A 49 11.92 21.05 17.11
C THR A 49 11.30 20.51 18.39
N LEU A 50 10.01 20.77 18.59
CA LEU A 50 9.25 20.15 19.68
C LEU A 50 9.47 18.63 19.53
N PRO A 51 9.92 17.93 20.58
CA PRO A 51 10.06 16.49 20.51
C PRO A 51 8.69 15.89 20.21
N PHE A 52 8.58 15.08 19.17
CA PHE A 52 7.38 14.31 18.86
C PHE A 52 6.99 13.51 20.11
N PRO A 53 5.77 13.64 20.64
CA PRO A 53 5.36 12.99 21.88
C PRO A 53 5.23 11.46 21.77
N PHE A 54 5.47 10.87 20.59
CA PHE A 54 5.36 9.44 20.37
C PHE A 54 6.62 8.88 19.72
N PRO A 55 7.07 7.67 20.12
CA PRO A 55 8.12 6.99 19.38
C PRO A 55 7.65 6.77 17.95
N VAL A 56 8.39 7.32 16.99
CA VAL A 56 8.14 7.08 15.57
C VAL A 56 8.39 5.59 15.33
N PRO A 57 7.42 4.84 14.80
CA PRO A 57 7.65 3.43 14.48
C PRO A 57 8.91 3.31 13.62
N TYR A 58 9.77 2.36 13.99
CA TYR A 58 11.01 2.09 13.25
C TYR A 58 12.01 3.26 13.19
N SER A 59 12.05 4.14 14.18
CA SER A 59 13.05 5.22 14.22
C SER A 59 14.49 4.72 14.09
N HIS A 60 14.75 3.47 14.45
CA HIS A 60 16.06 2.83 14.38
C HIS A 60 16.36 2.15 13.02
N VAL A 61 15.37 1.94 12.14
CA VAL A 61 15.59 1.22 10.87
C VAL A 61 16.53 1.95 9.89
N ASP A 62 16.74 3.22 10.10
CA ASP A 62 17.66 4.02 9.29
C ASP A 62 19.04 4.19 9.96
N SER A 63 19.32 3.52 11.10
CA SER A 63 20.61 3.56 11.79
C SER A 63 21.72 2.84 11.01
N SER A 64 21.37 1.77 10.29
CA SER A 64 22.25 1.08 9.35
C SER A 64 21.43 0.51 8.18
N LEU A 65 22.10 0.15 7.09
CA LEU A 65 21.40 -0.31 5.90
C LEU A 65 20.53 -1.53 6.20
N ARG A 66 21.08 -2.53 6.89
CA ARG A 66 20.43 -3.81 7.17
C ARG A 66 19.56 -3.82 8.43
N ALA A 67 19.56 -2.74 9.21
CA ALA A 67 18.65 -2.60 10.36
C ALA A 67 17.16 -2.71 9.98
N LEU A 68 16.83 -2.54 8.70
CA LEU A 68 15.47 -2.72 8.19
C LEU A 68 14.99 -4.18 8.27
N ALA A 69 15.88 -5.17 8.15
CA ALA A 69 15.51 -6.57 8.07
C ALA A 69 14.85 -7.06 9.39
N ALA A 70 13.77 -7.82 9.27
CA ALA A 70 13.00 -8.36 10.39
C ALA A 70 12.44 -7.30 11.37
N GLN A 71 12.26 -6.06 10.91
CA GLN A 71 11.71 -4.97 11.73
C GLN A 71 10.24 -4.65 11.43
N ALA A 72 9.63 -5.32 10.47
CA ALA A 72 8.20 -5.18 10.25
C ALA A 72 7.41 -5.58 11.52
N GLU A 73 6.36 -4.83 11.83
CA GLU A 73 5.39 -5.26 12.86
C GLU A 73 4.29 -6.10 12.25
N GLY A 74 3.59 -6.84 13.07
CA GLY A 74 2.42 -7.59 12.67
C GLY A 74 2.71 -8.89 11.92
N PHE A 75 1.88 -9.23 10.96
CA PHE A 75 1.97 -10.51 10.28
C PHE A 75 3.24 -10.67 9.44
N GLY A 76 3.74 -9.59 8.82
CA GLY A 76 4.98 -9.61 8.02
C GLY A 76 6.28 -9.54 8.83
N ARG A 77 6.25 -9.65 10.15
CA ARG A 77 7.40 -9.44 11.04
C ARG A 77 8.62 -10.32 10.76
N PHE A 78 8.43 -11.44 10.07
CA PHE A 78 9.52 -12.34 9.71
C PHE A 78 10.17 -12.02 8.36
N ALA A 79 9.78 -10.94 7.68
CA ALA A 79 10.39 -10.51 6.43
C ALA A 79 11.84 -10.07 6.67
N ILE A 80 12.81 -10.88 6.26
CA ILE A 80 14.24 -10.57 6.38
C ILE A 80 14.82 -9.97 5.09
N GLY A 81 14.09 -10.05 3.98
CA GLY A 81 14.59 -9.58 2.69
C GLY A 81 15.90 -10.24 2.28
N GLY A 82 16.77 -9.44 1.69
CA GLY A 82 18.11 -9.85 1.27
C GLY A 82 19.18 -9.77 2.36
N LEU A 83 18.82 -9.91 3.67
CA LEU A 83 19.74 -9.73 4.80
C LEU A 83 21.09 -10.42 4.64
N HIS A 84 21.08 -11.68 4.19
CA HIS A 84 22.29 -12.49 4.07
C HIS A 84 22.96 -12.42 2.70
N GLY A 85 22.41 -11.64 1.76
CA GLY A 85 22.95 -11.49 0.42
C GLY A 85 23.92 -10.32 0.29
N PRO A 86 24.73 -10.29 -0.78
CA PRO A 86 25.54 -9.13 -1.11
C PRO A 86 24.69 -7.94 -1.54
N LEU A 87 25.30 -6.76 -1.61
CA LEU A 87 24.71 -5.59 -2.25
C LEU A 87 24.67 -5.80 -3.76
N TYR A 88 23.53 -5.47 -4.35
CA TYR A 88 23.36 -5.31 -5.78
C TYR A 88 23.08 -3.84 -6.08
N HIS A 89 23.91 -3.23 -6.92
CA HIS A 89 23.80 -1.83 -7.28
C HIS A 89 23.04 -1.67 -8.60
N VAL A 90 21.88 -1.03 -8.55
CA VAL A 90 21.18 -0.59 -9.76
C VAL A 90 21.90 0.64 -10.30
N THR A 91 22.50 0.51 -11.47
CA THR A 91 23.35 1.53 -12.11
C THR A 91 22.71 2.15 -13.34
N THR A 92 21.55 1.64 -13.77
CA THR A 92 20.82 2.15 -14.94
C THR A 92 19.32 2.19 -14.67
N LEU A 93 18.63 3.10 -15.34
CA LEU A 93 17.16 3.18 -15.35
C LEU A 93 16.51 2.36 -16.48
N ALA A 94 17.30 1.61 -17.24
CA ALA A 94 16.79 0.69 -18.26
C ALA A 94 15.90 -0.39 -17.63
N ASP A 95 14.89 -0.83 -18.37
CA ASP A 95 13.96 -1.88 -17.92
C ASP A 95 14.65 -3.22 -17.69
N ASP A 96 15.60 -3.58 -18.56
CA ASP A 96 16.35 -4.85 -18.48
C ASP A 96 17.83 -4.65 -18.84
N GLY A 97 18.61 -5.72 -18.68
CA GLY A 97 20.04 -5.77 -18.98
C GLY A 97 20.92 -5.54 -17.75
N PRO A 98 22.25 -5.54 -17.98
CA PRO A 98 23.23 -5.45 -16.89
C PRO A 98 23.04 -4.19 -16.04
N GLY A 99 23.03 -4.37 -14.71
CA GLY A 99 22.85 -3.28 -13.75
C GLY A 99 21.42 -2.76 -13.63
N SER A 100 20.42 -3.35 -14.30
CA SER A 100 19.01 -2.98 -14.14
C SER A 100 18.40 -3.53 -12.85
N LEU A 101 17.30 -2.90 -12.40
CA LEU A 101 16.51 -3.43 -11.29
C LEU A 101 15.97 -4.83 -11.58
N ARG A 102 15.51 -5.05 -12.82
CA ARG A 102 14.96 -6.34 -13.27
C ARG A 102 15.98 -7.46 -13.17
N GLU A 103 17.22 -7.20 -13.55
CA GLU A 103 18.30 -8.19 -13.42
C GLU A 103 18.51 -8.58 -11.94
N GLY A 104 18.60 -7.61 -11.03
CA GLY A 104 18.74 -7.89 -9.60
C GLY A 104 17.56 -8.68 -9.03
N CYS A 105 16.33 -8.32 -9.38
CA CYS A 105 15.13 -8.99 -8.88
C CYS A 105 14.97 -10.45 -9.34
N ARG A 106 15.42 -10.80 -10.54
CA ARG A 106 15.29 -12.17 -11.08
C ARG A 106 16.35 -13.16 -10.61
N LYS A 107 17.47 -12.69 -10.06
CA LYS A 107 18.54 -13.54 -9.51
C LYS A 107 17.97 -14.42 -8.39
N LYS A 108 18.47 -15.66 -8.28
CA LYS A 108 17.94 -16.62 -7.30
C LYS A 108 18.55 -16.44 -5.91
N GLU A 109 19.82 -16.00 -5.86
CA GLU A 109 20.50 -15.73 -4.60
C GLU A 109 19.87 -14.56 -3.83
N PRO A 110 19.94 -14.56 -2.49
CA PRO A 110 19.54 -13.39 -1.67
C PRO A 110 20.30 -12.14 -2.10
N LEU A 111 19.61 -10.98 -2.19
CA LEU A 111 20.24 -9.71 -2.56
C LEU A 111 19.63 -8.55 -1.79
N TRP A 112 20.49 -7.63 -1.37
CA TRP A 112 20.08 -6.28 -0.95
C TRP A 112 20.31 -5.32 -2.11
N ILE A 113 19.22 -4.91 -2.74
CA ILE A 113 19.24 -4.09 -3.96
C ILE A 113 19.15 -2.62 -3.57
N VAL A 114 20.16 -1.83 -3.97
CA VAL A 114 20.25 -0.39 -3.75
C VAL A 114 20.48 0.33 -5.07
N PHE A 115 20.18 1.63 -5.11
CA PHE A 115 20.27 2.42 -6.33
C PHE A 115 21.43 3.39 -6.28
N GLN A 116 22.17 3.49 -7.39
CA GLN A 116 23.19 4.52 -7.63
C GLN A 116 22.69 5.63 -8.55
N VAL A 117 21.47 5.50 -9.06
CA VAL A 117 20.81 6.43 -9.97
C VAL A 117 19.46 6.86 -9.40
N SER A 118 19.01 8.05 -9.74
CA SER A 118 17.63 8.51 -9.50
C SER A 118 16.90 8.72 -10.81
N GLY A 119 15.61 8.46 -10.84
CA GLY A 119 14.78 8.69 -12.02
C GLY A 119 13.65 7.67 -12.17
N THR A 120 13.10 7.60 -13.37
CA THR A 120 11.97 6.75 -13.71
C THR A 120 12.43 5.50 -14.46
N ILE A 121 12.04 4.34 -13.97
CA ILE A 121 12.19 3.05 -14.66
C ILE A 121 10.85 2.71 -15.29
N HIS A 122 10.83 2.65 -16.63
CA HIS A 122 9.63 2.27 -17.37
C HIS A 122 9.60 0.76 -17.61
N LEU A 123 8.71 0.08 -16.91
CA LEU A 123 8.55 -1.36 -16.99
C LEU A 123 7.65 -1.74 -18.17
N SER A 124 8.17 -2.44 -19.17
CA SER A 124 7.41 -2.97 -20.31
C SER A 124 6.52 -4.18 -19.94
N SER A 125 6.92 -4.90 -18.90
CA SER A 125 6.21 -6.03 -18.30
C SER A 125 6.31 -5.98 -16.78
N TYR A 126 5.45 -6.74 -16.09
CA TYR A 126 5.59 -6.86 -14.63
C TYR A 126 7.01 -7.26 -14.24
N LEU A 127 7.51 -6.60 -13.21
CA LEU A 127 8.81 -6.93 -12.65
C LEU A 127 8.63 -8.04 -11.60
N SER A 128 9.03 -9.25 -11.96
CA SER A 128 8.97 -10.39 -11.05
C SER A 128 10.12 -10.36 -10.06
N VAL A 129 9.81 -10.56 -8.78
CA VAL A 129 10.76 -10.52 -7.67
C VAL A 129 10.92 -11.94 -7.13
N SER A 130 12.16 -12.44 -7.09
CA SER A 130 12.50 -13.74 -6.47
C SER A 130 12.56 -13.60 -4.94
N SER A 131 12.54 -14.71 -4.21
CA SER A 131 12.66 -14.74 -2.75
C SER A 131 13.95 -14.09 -2.24
N PHE A 132 13.93 -13.69 -0.98
CA PHE A 132 15.08 -13.11 -0.27
C PHE A 132 15.65 -11.87 -0.96
N LYS A 133 14.78 -10.90 -1.23
CA LYS A 133 15.14 -9.61 -1.84
C LYS A 133 14.74 -8.46 -0.94
N THR A 134 15.65 -7.52 -0.75
CA THR A 134 15.31 -6.17 -0.31
C THR A 134 15.50 -5.21 -1.47
N ILE A 135 14.45 -4.50 -1.87
CA ILE A 135 14.52 -3.40 -2.85
C ILE A 135 14.46 -2.11 -2.04
N ASP A 136 15.62 -1.49 -1.85
CA ASP A 136 15.82 -0.37 -0.95
C ASP A 136 16.02 0.94 -1.72
N GLY A 137 14.98 1.77 -1.76
CA GLY A 137 14.97 3.06 -2.45
C GLY A 137 15.57 4.22 -1.63
N ARG A 138 16.05 3.99 -0.40
CA ARG A 138 16.66 5.06 0.41
C ARG A 138 17.90 5.63 -0.27
N GLY A 139 18.07 6.94 -0.17
CA GLY A 139 19.16 7.68 -0.80
C GLY A 139 18.94 8.04 -2.27
N GLN A 140 17.89 7.52 -2.90
CA GLN A 140 17.53 7.85 -4.30
C GLN A 140 16.04 8.09 -4.44
N ARG A 141 15.66 8.77 -5.52
CA ARG A 141 14.27 8.91 -5.89
C ARG A 141 13.99 8.04 -7.12
N ILE A 142 13.36 6.90 -6.89
CA ILE A 142 13.05 5.92 -7.94
C ILE A 142 11.53 5.84 -8.13
N LYS A 143 11.09 6.07 -9.37
CA LYS A 143 9.72 5.88 -9.80
C LYS A 143 9.62 4.68 -10.75
N LEU A 144 8.69 3.77 -10.47
CA LEU A 144 8.33 2.67 -11.36
C LEU A 144 7.04 3.03 -12.10
N THR A 145 7.03 2.87 -13.42
CA THR A 145 5.89 3.21 -14.29
C THR A 145 5.67 2.12 -15.35
N GLY A 146 4.55 2.21 -16.10
CA GLY A 146 4.20 1.26 -17.15
C GLY A 146 3.54 0.00 -16.64
N LYS A 147 4.26 -0.77 -15.84
CA LYS A 147 3.78 -1.93 -15.08
C LYS A 147 4.20 -1.82 -13.62
N GLY A 148 3.84 -2.83 -12.81
CA GLY A 148 4.16 -2.89 -11.39
C GLY A 148 5.10 -4.04 -11.01
N LEU A 149 5.20 -4.30 -9.71
CA LEU A 149 5.87 -5.47 -9.17
C LEU A 149 4.94 -6.68 -9.15
N ARG A 150 5.50 -7.85 -9.35
CA ARG A 150 4.82 -9.13 -9.15
C ARG A 150 5.63 -10.03 -8.23
N LEU A 151 5.04 -10.30 -7.07
CA LEU A 151 5.56 -11.21 -6.06
C LEU A 151 4.77 -12.52 -6.19
N LYS A 152 5.37 -13.50 -6.85
CA LYS A 152 4.74 -14.79 -7.17
C LYS A 152 5.57 -15.93 -6.58
N GLU A 153 4.93 -16.74 -5.71
CA GLU A 153 5.57 -17.91 -5.10
C GLU A 153 6.96 -17.57 -4.53
N CYS A 154 7.02 -16.44 -3.80
CA CYS A 154 8.25 -15.93 -3.20
C CYS A 154 8.05 -15.61 -1.73
N GLU A 155 9.16 -15.55 -1.01
CA GLU A 155 9.16 -15.27 0.42
C GLU A 155 10.31 -14.34 0.81
N HIS A 156 10.15 -13.73 1.99
CA HIS A 156 11.14 -12.83 2.54
C HIS A 156 11.51 -11.70 1.58
N VAL A 157 10.51 -10.91 1.15
CA VAL A 157 10.74 -9.75 0.30
C VAL A 157 10.41 -8.47 1.07
N ILE A 158 11.34 -7.50 1.01
CA ILE A 158 11.15 -6.14 1.52
C ILE A 158 11.23 -5.16 0.35
N VAL A 159 10.24 -4.27 0.26
CA VAL A 159 10.22 -3.17 -0.72
C VAL A 159 10.04 -1.89 0.05
N CYS A 160 10.98 -0.97 -0.01
CA CYS A 160 10.87 0.27 0.73
C CYS A 160 11.29 1.51 -0.07
N ASN A 161 10.61 2.62 0.22
CA ASN A 161 10.95 3.97 -0.22
C ASN A 161 10.98 4.15 -1.74
N LEU A 162 9.96 3.62 -2.44
CA LEU A 162 9.79 3.74 -3.90
C LEU A 162 8.50 4.46 -4.25
N GLU A 163 8.45 5.03 -5.47
CA GLU A 163 7.24 5.58 -6.07
C GLU A 163 6.72 4.66 -7.17
N PHE A 164 5.40 4.45 -7.21
CA PHE A 164 4.67 3.68 -8.22
C PHE A 164 3.61 4.59 -8.85
N GLU A 165 3.73 4.88 -10.15
CA GLU A 165 2.83 5.80 -10.82
C GLU A 165 2.78 5.54 -12.32
N GLY A 166 1.58 5.61 -12.92
CA GLY A 166 1.43 5.55 -14.37
C GLY A 166 1.44 4.14 -14.94
N GLY A 167 0.92 3.15 -14.21
CA GLY A 167 0.73 1.79 -14.73
C GLY A 167 -0.45 1.72 -15.71
N ARG A 168 -0.23 1.12 -16.89
CA ARG A 168 -1.23 1.10 -17.96
C ARG A 168 -1.49 -0.30 -18.52
N GLY A 169 -2.76 -0.56 -18.80
CA GLY A 169 -3.27 -1.76 -19.43
C GLY A 169 -4.30 -2.50 -18.55
N PRO A 170 -4.98 -3.50 -19.10
CA PRO A 170 -5.96 -4.28 -18.34
C PRO A 170 -5.30 -5.05 -17.19
N ASP A 171 -5.95 -5.07 -16.02
CA ASP A 171 -5.49 -5.76 -14.80
C ASP A 171 -4.06 -5.35 -14.37
N VAL A 172 -3.71 -4.04 -14.55
CA VAL A 172 -2.38 -3.53 -14.17
C VAL A 172 -2.45 -2.83 -12.83
N ASP A 173 -1.89 -3.49 -11.82
CA ASP A 173 -1.74 -3.00 -10.46
C ASP A 173 -0.32 -2.51 -10.18
N GLY A 174 -0.17 -1.69 -9.15
CA GLY A 174 1.14 -1.27 -8.68
C GLY A 174 1.98 -2.41 -8.13
N ILE A 175 1.39 -3.22 -7.25
CA ILE A 175 2.04 -4.39 -6.64
C ILE A 175 1.04 -5.54 -6.58
N GLN A 176 1.39 -6.66 -7.21
CA GLN A 176 0.66 -7.92 -7.11
C GLN A 176 1.41 -8.92 -6.23
N ILE A 177 0.76 -9.38 -5.14
CA ILE A 177 1.29 -10.40 -4.24
C ILE A 177 0.39 -11.62 -4.39
N LYS A 178 0.71 -12.45 -5.39
CA LYS A 178 -0.09 -13.63 -5.79
C LYS A 178 0.66 -14.55 -6.76
N PRO A 179 0.51 -15.87 -6.71
CA PRO A 179 0.00 -16.65 -5.59
C PRO A 179 1.08 -17.01 -4.55
N LYS A 180 0.64 -17.50 -3.39
CA LYS A 180 1.44 -18.26 -2.40
C LYS A 180 2.77 -17.59 -1.99
N SER A 181 2.73 -16.26 -1.83
CA SER A 181 3.88 -15.50 -1.34
C SER A 181 3.70 -15.18 0.14
N GLN A 182 4.80 -15.15 0.90
CA GLN A 182 4.76 -14.96 2.34
C GLN A 182 5.94 -14.17 2.87
N HIS A 183 5.79 -13.65 4.11
CA HIS A 183 6.84 -12.85 4.77
C HIS A 183 7.25 -11.65 3.91
N ILE A 184 6.27 -10.83 3.54
CA ILE A 184 6.46 -9.67 2.69
C ILE A 184 6.27 -8.39 3.52
N TRP A 185 7.14 -7.43 3.31
CA TRP A 185 7.00 -6.10 3.88
C TRP A 185 7.11 -5.01 2.81
N ILE A 186 6.05 -4.21 2.67
CA ILE A 186 6.03 -3.02 1.80
C ILE A 186 6.02 -1.79 2.73
N ASP A 187 7.03 -0.94 2.63
CA ASP A 187 7.21 0.16 3.55
C ASP A 187 7.56 1.48 2.86
N ARG A 188 6.96 2.60 3.31
CA ARG A 188 7.25 3.95 2.79
C ARG A 188 7.17 4.06 1.26
N CYS A 189 6.22 3.38 0.63
CA CYS A 189 6.01 3.49 -0.81
C CYS A 189 4.86 4.45 -1.13
N SER A 190 5.02 5.28 -2.17
CA SER A 190 3.97 6.11 -2.73
C SER A 190 3.34 5.42 -3.94
N LEU A 191 2.02 5.25 -3.95
CA LEU A 191 1.30 4.56 -5.03
C LEU A 191 0.13 5.39 -5.52
N ARG A 192 0.01 5.57 -6.85
CA ARG A 192 -1.11 6.25 -7.51
C ARG A 192 -1.15 5.96 -9.01
N ASP A 193 -2.29 6.29 -9.65
CA ASP A 193 -2.46 6.35 -11.10
C ASP A 193 -2.11 5.04 -11.85
N TYR A 194 -2.77 3.95 -11.45
CA TYR A 194 -2.75 2.68 -12.17
C TYR A 194 -4.12 2.42 -12.82
N ASP A 195 -4.15 1.63 -13.89
CA ASP A 195 -5.42 1.36 -14.59
C ASP A 195 -6.33 0.42 -13.80
N ASP A 196 -5.80 -0.44 -12.90
CA ASP A 196 -6.62 -1.25 -12.00
C ASP A 196 -6.39 -0.89 -10.52
N GLY A 197 -5.71 -1.68 -9.73
CA GLY A 197 -5.50 -1.47 -8.31
C GLY A 197 -4.10 -0.94 -7.98
N LEU A 198 -3.89 -0.58 -6.70
CA LEU A 198 -2.56 -0.22 -6.25
C LEU A 198 -1.82 -1.40 -5.63
N ILE A 199 -2.51 -2.18 -4.76
CA ILE A 199 -1.95 -3.42 -4.19
C ILE A 199 -3.02 -4.51 -4.20
N ASP A 200 -2.68 -5.67 -4.76
CA ASP A 200 -3.48 -6.88 -4.73
C ASP A 200 -2.78 -8.00 -3.95
N ILE A 201 -3.47 -8.56 -2.95
CA ILE A 201 -3.00 -9.68 -2.11
C ILE A 201 -4.02 -10.80 -2.22
N THR A 202 -3.71 -11.86 -2.95
CA THR A 202 -4.68 -12.90 -3.28
C THR A 202 -4.03 -14.27 -3.40
N ARG A 203 -4.85 -15.29 -3.61
CA ARG A 203 -4.41 -16.66 -3.91
C ARG A 203 -3.41 -17.20 -2.90
N GLU A 204 -3.86 -17.23 -1.63
CA GLU A 204 -3.14 -17.84 -0.51
C GLU A 204 -1.82 -17.11 -0.13
N SER A 205 -1.59 -15.87 -0.61
CA SER A 205 -0.45 -15.08 -0.14
C SER A 205 -0.72 -14.54 1.26
N THR A 206 0.23 -14.69 2.18
CA THR A 206 0.00 -14.46 3.61
C THR A 206 1.22 -13.87 4.32
N ASP A 207 1.04 -13.49 5.60
CA ASP A 207 2.09 -12.96 6.45
C ASP A 207 2.76 -11.72 5.86
N ILE A 208 1.91 -10.70 5.62
CA ILE A 208 2.28 -9.49 4.92
C ILE A 208 2.08 -8.28 5.84
N THR A 209 3.01 -7.35 5.81
CA THR A 209 2.84 -6.03 6.42
C THR A 209 2.99 -4.93 5.36
N ILE A 210 2.08 -3.96 5.40
CA ILE A 210 2.12 -2.74 4.61
C ILE A 210 2.13 -1.59 5.60
N SER A 211 3.18 -0.77 5.58
CA SER A 211 3.35 0.29 6.57
C SER A 211 3.84 1.58 5.96
N ARG A 212 3.43 2.70 6.56
CA ARG A 212 3.88 4.05 6.20
C ARG A 212 3.79 4.36 4.69
N CYS A 213 2.88 3.68 3.98
CA CYS A 213 2.65 3.92 2.56
C CYS A 213 1.65 5.06 2.33
N HIS A 214 1.81 5.77 1.23
CA HIS A 214 0.90 6.80 0.78
C HIS A 214 0.17 6.36 -0.47
N PHE A 215 -1.16 6.25 -0.37
CA PHE A 215 -2.06 5.93 -1.47
C PHE A 215 -2.85 7.17 -1.83
N ALA A 216 -2.69 7.69 -3.04
CA ALA A 216 -3.25 8.98 -3.40
C ALA A 216 -4.14 8.91 -4.65
N GLN A 217 -5.25 9.64 -4.61
CA GLN A 217 -6.10 10.02 -5.75
C GLN A 217 -6.31 8.90 -6.78
N HIS A 218 -6.81 7.75 -6.31
CA HIS A 218 -7.01 6.57 -7.13
C HIS A 218 -8.38 5.94 -6.89
N ASP A 219 -8.86 5.08 -7.79
CA ASP A 219 -10.17 4.41 -7.61
C ASP A 219 -10.04 3.24 -6.63
N LYS A 220 -9.30 2.19 -6.97
CA LYS A 220 -9.24 0.90 -6.27
C LYS A 220 -7.90 0.77 -5.57
N THR A 221 -7.85 0.94 -4.24
CA THR A 221 -6.56 1.01 -3.56
C THR A 221 -5.98 -0.37 -3.26
N MET A 222 -6.66 -1.19 -2.46
CA MET A 222 -6.10 -2.46 -2.00
C MET A 222 -7.16 -3.56 -1.98
N LEU A 223 -6.89 -4.66 -2.67
CA LEU A 223 -7.72 -5.85 -2.69
C LEU A 223 -7.03 -7.00 -1.95
N ILE A 224 -7.73 -7.58 -0.99
CA ILE A 224 -7.30 -8.75 -0.22
C ILE A 224 -8.34 -9.84 -0.42
N GLY A 225 -7.98 -10.93 -1.14
CA GLY A 225 -8.94 -11.95 -1.58
C GLY A 225 -9.77 -11.46 -2.77
N ALA A 226 -9.51 -12.00 -3.96
CA ALA A 226 -10.13 -11.50 -5.21
C ALA A 226 -11.49 -12.11 -5.50
N ASP A 227 -11.70 -13.38 -5.10
CA ASP A 227 -12.82 -14.19 -5.58
C ASP A 227 -13.52 -14.89 -4.40
N PRO A 228 -14.86 -14.77 -4.27
CA PRO A 228 -15.60 -15.42 -3.20
C PRO A 228 -15.57 -16.96 -3.25
N THR A 229 -15.09 -17.55 -4.35
CA THR A 229 -14.92 -19.01 -4.48
C THR A 229 -13.54 -19.51 -4.07
N HIS A 230 -12.56 -18.61 -3.89
CA HIS A 230 -11.20 -18.96 -3.49
C HIS A 230 -11.10 -19.16 -1.97
N VAL A 231 -11.68 -20.24 -1.47
CA VAL A 231 -11.72 -20.55 -0.02
C VAL A 231 -10.33 -20.73 0.61
N GLY A 232 -9.31 -21.02 -0.18
CA GLY A 232 -7.91 -21.05 0.27
C GLY A 232 -7.42 -19.71 0.81
N ASP A 233 -8.02 -18.60 0.39
CA ASP A 233 -7.70 -17.25 0.87
C ASP A 233 -8.04 -17.02 2.36
N ARG A 234 -8.67 -17.99 3.05
CA ARG A 234 -8.81 -18.00 4.52
C ARG A 234 -7.47 -17.97 5.26
N CYS A 235 -6.39 -18.38 4.62
CA CYS A 235 -5.04 -18.31 5.20
C CYS A 235 -4.42 -16.91 5.17
N ILE A 236 -4.97 -15.98 4.40
CA ILE A 236 -4.40 -14.64 4.23
C ILE A 236 -4.39 -13.88 5.55
N ARG A 237 -3.24 -13.31 5.90
CA ARG A 237 -3.03 -12.48 7.08
C ARG A 237 -2.24 -11.25 6.69
N VAL A 238 -2.80 -10.07 6.94
CA VAL A 238 -2.20 -8.79 6.56
C VAL A 238 -2.27 -7.79 7.71
N THR A 239 -1.19 -7.10 7.98
CA THR A 239 -1.16 -5.92 8.85
C THR A 239 -0.95 -4.68 8.00
N ILE A 240 -1.76 -3.65 8.24
CA ILE A 240 -1.67 -2.36 7.53
C ILE A 240 -1.64 -1.27 8.59
N HIS A 241 -0.53 -0.52 8.66
CA HIS A 241 -0.41 0.49 9.71
C HIS A 241 0.34 1.74 9.28
N HIS A 242 0.01 2.85 9.94
CA HIS A 242 0.60 4.15 9.69
C HIS A 242 0.57 4.55 8.21
N CYS A 243 -0.41 4.07 7.45
CA CYS A 243 -0.61 4.40 6.04
C CYS A 243 -1.55 5.60 5.87
N PHE A 244 -1.34 6.36 4.82
CA PHE A 244 -2.20 7.45 4.42
C PHE A 244 -2.99 7.09 3.16
N PHE A 245 -4.31 7.04 3.28
CA PHE A 245 -5.24 6.87 2.17
C PHE A 245 -5.85 8.24 1.84
N ASP A 246 -5.34 8.88 0.80
CA ASP A 246 -5.59 10.27 0.49
C ASP A 246 -6.47 10.46 -0.76
N GLY A 247 -7.75 10.66 -0.56
CA GLY A 247 -8.70 10.90 -1.64
C GLY A 247 -8.88 9.71 -2.60
N THR A 248 -8.52 8.51 -2.18
CA THR A 248 -8.79 7.27 -2.90
C THR A 248 -10.27 6.90 -2.77
N ARG A 249 -10.87 6.37 -3.86
CA ARG A 249 -12.32 6.24 -3.91
C ARG A 249 -12.86 5.07 -3.09
N GLN A 250 -12.13 3.96 -3.00
CA GLN A 250 -12.56 2.74 -2.32
C GLN A 250 -11.40 1.79 -2.02
N ARG A 251 -11.65 0.74 -1.21
CA ARG A 251 -10.74 -0.35 -0.90
C ARG A 251 -9.56 0.06 -0.03
N HIS A 252 -9.83 0.48 1.21
CA HIS A 252 -8.80 0.84 2.19
C HIS A 252 -8.74 -0.10 3.43
N PRO A 253 -8.71 -1.42 3.27
CA PRO A 253 -8.81 -2.26 2.08
C PRO A 253 -10.24 -2.76 1.77
N ARG A 254 -10.41 -3.51 0.65
CA ARG A 254 -11.48 -4.46 0.47
C ARG A 254 -10.98 -5.87 0.77
N VAL A 255 -11.69 -6.61 1.63
CA VAL A 255 -11.27 -7.92 2.12
C VAL A 255 -12.33 -8.97 1.85
N ARG A 256 -11.91 -10.12 1.30
CA ARG A 256 -12.62 -11.38 1.28
C ARG A 256 -11.76 -12.43 1.95
N PHE A 257 -12.33 -13.22 2.84
CA PHE A 257 -11.59 -14.17 3.64
C PHE A 257 -10.47 -13.52 4.47
N GLY A 258 -9.67 -14.32 5.14
CA GLY A 258 -8.46 -13.87 5.82
C GLY A 258 -8.68 -12.95 7.03
N LYS A 259 -7.56 -12.51 7.59
CA LYS A 259 -7.48 -11.67 8.79
C LYS A 259 -6.66 -10.43 8.49
N VAL A 260 -7.22 -9.26 8.79
CA VAL A 260 -6.55 -7.97 8.55
C VAL A 260 -6.53 -7.14 9.81
N HIS A 261 -5.33 -6.75 10.27
CA HIS A 261 -5.16 -5.79 11.34
C HIS A 261 -4.81 -4.41 10.76
N LEU A 262 -5.71 -3.44 11.00
CA LEU A 262 -5.53 -2.04 10.61
C LEU A 262 -5.26 -1.21 11.86
N TYR A 263 -4.14 -0.50 11.95
CA TYR A 263 -3.94 0.41 13.08
C TYR A 263 -3.16 1.66 12.71
N ASN A 264 -3.49 2.76 13.36
CA ASN A 264 -2.88 4.07 13.18
C ASN A 264 -2.80 4.56 11.73
N ASN A 265 -3.73 4.14 10.89
CA ASN A 265 -3.87 4.68 9.54
C ASN A 265 -4.70 5.97 9.56
N TYR A 266 -4.47 6.84 8.59
CA TYR A 266 -5.32 7.97 8.31
C TYR A 266 -5.97 7.81 6.94
N THR A 267 -7.29 7.78 6.92
CA THR A 267 -8.09 7.65 5.70
C THR A 267 -8.99 8.85 5.55
N ARG A 268 -8.90 9.56 4.42
CA ARG A 268 -9.74 10.73 4.15
C ARG A 268 -10.37 10.75 2.77
N ASN A 269 -11.51 11.43 2.67
CA ASN A 269 -12.18 11.79 1.41
C ASN A 269 -12.47 10.62 0.47
N TRP A 270 -12.89 9.47 0.99
CA TRP A 270 -13.28 8.33 0.12
C TRP A 270 -14.56 8.62 -0.67
N GLY A 271 -14.69 7.99 -1.83
CA GLY A 271 -15.83 8.18 -2.73
C GLY A 271 -16.96 7.18 -2.55
N ILE A 272 -16.71 5.98 -2.03
CA ILE A 272 -17.72 4.94 -1.82
C ILE A 272 -17.69 4.43 -0.37
N TYR A 273 -16.57 3.91 0.10
CA TYR A 273 -16.32 3.43 1.46
C TYR A 273 -14.82 3.47 1.76
N ALA A 274 -14.47 3.46 3.03
CA ALA A 274 -13.09 3.27 3.46
C ALA A 274 -12.73 1.78 3.47
N VAL A 275 -13.34 0.98 4.34
CA VAL A 275 -13.07 -0.45 4.49
C VAL A 275 -14.31 -1.26 4.08
N CYS A 276 -14.09 -2.37 3.36
CA CYS A 276 -15.16 -3.32 3.06
C CYS A 276 -14.72 -4.73 3.46
N ALA A 277 -15.46 -5.34 4.39
CA ALA A 277 -15.25 -6.71 4.84
C ALA A 277 -16.40 -7.58 4.39
N SER A 278 -16.14 -8.52 3.47
CA SER A 278 -17.14 -9.46 2.96
C SER A 278 -16.58 -10.89 3.00
N VAL A 279 -17.44 -11.87 2.75
CA VAL A 279 -17.08 -13.30 2.60
C VAL A 279 -16.09 -13.78 3.69
N GLU A 280 -16.59 -14.01 4.90
CA GLU A 280 -15.84 -14.60 6.02
C GLU A 280 -14.59 -13.78 6.48
N SER A 281 -14.39 -12.58 5.94
CA SER A 281 -13.23 -11.78 6.33
C SER A 281 -13.34 -11.25 7.75
N GLN A 282 -12.20 -11.13 8.43
CA GLN A 282 -12.09 -10.56 9.76
C GLN A 282 -11.17 -9.35 9.73
N VAL A 283 -11.70 -8.18 10.06
CA VAL A 283 -10.93 -6.94 10.10
C VAL A 283 -10.91 -6.40 11.53
N TYR A 284 -9.73 -6.28 12.11
CA TYR A 284 -9.51 -5.62 13.38
C TYR A 284 -8.96 -4.22 13.12
N SER A 285 -9.79 -3.20 13.33
CA SER A 285 -9.49 -1.77 13.13
C SER A 285 -9.20 -1.13 14.47
N GLN A 286 -7.99 -0.57 14.66
CA GLN A 286 -7.54 -0.07 15.95
C GLN A 286 -6.87 1.30 15.84
N CYS A 287 -7.39 2.28 16.59
CA CYS A 287 -6.82 3.63 16.70
C CYS A 287 -6.54 4.30 15.33
N ASN A 288 -7.37 4.06 14.32
CA ASN A 288 -7.30 4.73 13.03
C ASN A 288 -8.07 6.05 13.04
N ILE A 289 -7.77 6.92 12.08
CA ILE A 289 -8.46 8.19 11.86
C ILE A 289 -9.23 8.09 10.55
N TYR A 290 -10.55 8.19 10.61
CA TYR A 290 -11.46 8.21 9.46
C TYR A 290 -12.08 9.58 9.29
N GLU A 291 -11.72 10.30 8.21
CA GLU A 291 -12.20 11.65 7.90
C GLU A 291 -12.99 11.64 6.59
N ALA A 292 -14.31 11.66 6.71
CA ALA A 292 -15.18 11.61 5.55
C ALA A 292 -15.20 12.91 4.75
N GLY A 293 -15.20 12.76 3.42
CA GLY A 293 -15.63 13.81 2.50
C GLY A 293 -17.14 13.83 2.33
N GLN A 294 -17.60 13.69 1.09
CA GLN A 294 -19.05 13.63 0.78
C GLN A 294 -19.70 12.31 1.26
N LYS A 295 -19.03 11.19 1.10
CA LYS A 295 -19.52 9.88 1.55
C LYS A 295 -19.16 9.68 3.01
N LYS A 296 -20.17 9.48 3.86
CA LYS A 296 -20.00 9.50 5.33
C LYS A 296 -19.76 8.13 5.95
N VAL A 297 -20.19 7.04 5.32
CA VAL A 297 -20.05 5.70 5.88
C VAL A 297 -18.66 5.15 5.60
N ALA A 298 -17.94 4.81 6.67
CA ALA A 298 -16.57 4.28 6.58
C ALA A 298 -16.54 2.79 6.24
N PHE A 299 -17.35 1.98 6.92
CA PHE A 299 -17.32 0.52 6.82
C PHE A 299 -18.50 -0.01 6.01
N LYS A 300 -18.22 -0.95 5.10
CA LYS A 300 -19.22 -1.72 4.37
C LYS A 300 -18.93 -3.22 4.45
N TYR A 301 -19.93 -4.04 4.22
CA TYR A 301 -19.85 -5.51 4.32
C TYR A 301 -20.17 -6.21 3.00
N TYR A 302 -20.60 -5.45 2.01
CA TYR A 302 -20.89 -5.92 0.65
C TYR A 302 -20.73 -4.79 -0.35
N THR A 303 -20.68 -5.12 -1.62
CA THR A 303 -20.75 -4.14 -2.71
C THR A 303 -22.04 -4.34 -3.49
N GLU A 304 -22.59 -3.26 -4.04
CA GLU A 304 -23.86 -3.26 -4.77
C GLU A 304 -23.75 -3.87 -6.18
N LYS A 305 -22.57 -4.36 -6.57
CA LYS A 305 -22.38 -4.98 -7.88
C LYS A 305 -22.89 -6.42 -7.87
N ALA A 306 -23.95 -6.68 -8.63
CA ALA A 306 -24.55 -8.01 -8.81
C ALA A 306 -23.57 -9.09 -9.32
N ALA A 307 -22.44 -8.69 -9.91
CA ALA A 307 -21.41 -9.60 -10.41
C ALA A 307 -20.59 -10.28 -9.30
N ASP A 308 -20.61 -9.76 -8.07
CA ASP A 308 -19.72 -10.25 -7.01
C ASP A 308 -20.24 -11.54 -6.35
N LYS A 309 -21.51 -11.96 -6.57
CA LYS A 309 -22.15 -13.18 -6.02
C LYS A 309 -21.77 -13.51 -4.57
N GLU A 310 -21.59 -12.49 -3.77
CA GLU A 310 -21.14 -12.61 -2.38
C GLU A 310 -22.33 -12.87 -1.47
N VAL A 311 -22.13 -13.69 -0.44
CA VAL A 311 -23.05 -13.76 0.68
C VAL A 311 -22.98 -12.45 1.44
N ALA A 312 -24.07 -11.69 1.44
CA ALA A 312 -24.13 -10.42 2.16
C ALA A 312 -23.87 -10.62 3.65
N LEU A 313 -23.14 -9.69 4.25
CA LEU A 313 -22.93 -9.63 5.71
C LEU A 313 -22.18 -10.81 6.32
N SER A 314 -21.38 -11.54 5.55
CA SER A 314 -20.58 -12.65 6.05
C SER A 314 -19.19 -12.24 6.58
N GLY A 315 -18.75 -11.00 6.36
CA GLY A 315 -17.53 -10.44 6.90
C GLY A 315 -17.76 -9.69 8.22
N CYS A 316 -16.72 -9.52 9.01
CA CYS A 316 -16.77 -8.87 10.33
C CYS A 316 -15.74 -7.77 10.46
N ILE A 317 -16.10 -6.66 11.13
CA ILE A 317 -15.19 -5.57 11.49
C ILE A 317 -15.34 -5.30 12.98
N ARG A 318 -14.24 -5.37 13.72
CA ARG A 318 -14.13 -4.82 15.07
C ARG A 318 -13.39 -3.49 15.00
N SER A 319 -13.99 -2.45 15.59
CA SER A 319 -13.37 -1.12 15.69
C SER A 319 -13.08 -0.81 17.15
N GLU A 320 -11.81 -0.55 17.45
CA GLU A 320 -11.35 -0.27 18.80
C GLU A 320 -10.50 0.99 18.84
N GLY A 321 -10.96 2.00 19.53
CA GLY A 321 -10.25 3.28 19.64
C GLY A 321 -10.15 4.09 18.34
N ASP A 322 -10.82 3.70 17.27
CA ASP A 322 -10.88 4.48 16.04
C ASP A 322 -11.63 5.80 16.26
N ILE A 323 -11.20 6.87 15.61
CA ILE A 323 -11.92 8.13 15.59
C ILE A 323 -12.55 8.43 14.22
N PHE A 324 -13.78 8.95 14.28
CA PHE A 324 -14.58 9.26 13.11
C PHE A 324 -14.87 10.76 13.13
N VAL A 325 -14.20 11.50 12.26
CA VAL A 325 -14.27 12.96 12.23
C VAL A 325 -15.03 13.49 11.00
N THR A 326 -15.38 14.77 11.00
CA THR A 326 -16.07 15.43 9.88
C THR A 326 -17.42 14.78 9.53
N GLY A 327 -18.15 14.33 10.56
CA GLY A 327 -19.46 13.67 10.40
C GLY A 327 -19.38 12.25 9.80
N THR A 328 -18.23 11.61 9.91
CA THR A 328 -18.07 10.22 9.52
C THR A 328 -18.94 9.31 10.39
N GLN A 329 -19.57 8.33 9.76
CA GLN A 329 -20.34 7.27 10.39
C GLN A 329 -19.57 5.96 10.25
N ALA A 330 -19.37 5.23 11.34
CA ALA A 330 -18.66 3.96 11.29
C ALA A 330 -19.36 2.95 10.37
N GLY A 331 -20.67 2.76 10.52
CA GLY A 331 -21.44 1.78 9.77
C GLY A 331 -21.21 0.34 10.26
N LEU A 332 -20.90 0.16 11.56
CA LEU A 332 -20.76 -1.15 12.17
C LEU A 332 -22.10 -1.87 12.24
N LEU A 333 -22.08 -3.19 12.05
CA LEU A 333 -23.24 -4.06 12.29
C LEU A 333 -23.27 -4.43 13.78
N ALA A 334 -24.47 -4.46 14.38
CA ALA A 334 -24.65 -4.80 15.78
C ALA A 334 -24.12 -6.22 16.13
N GLU A 335 -24.26 -7.16 15.21
CA GLU A 335 -23.79 -8.55 15.38
C GLU A 335 -22.28 -8.72 15.24
N SER A 336 -21.59 -7.80 14.57
CA SER A 336 -20.13 -7.90 14.35
C SER A 336 -19.29 -7.57 15.59
N ALA A 337 -19.91 -6.97 16.60
CA ALA A 337 -19.22 -6.62 17.85
C ALA A 337 -19.01 -7.82 18.81
N GLU A 338 -19.77 -8.89 18.64
CA GLU A 338 -19.84 -10.00 19.63
C GLU A 338 -19.27 -11.33 19.13
N THR A 339 -19.04 -11.52 17.84
CA THR A 339 -18.63 -12.82 17.30
C THR A 339 -17.16 -12.84 16.90
N GLY A 340 -16.38 -13.64 17.62
CA GLY A 340 -15.17 -14.36 17.20
C GLY A 340 -14.19 -13.72 16.21
N ILE A 341 -14.09 -12.36 16.14
CA ILE A 341 -13.02 -11.72 15.36
C ILE A 341 -11.71 -11.96 16.11
N PHE A 342 -10.69 -12.38 15.35
CA PHE A 342 -9.36 -12.58 15.91
C PHE A 342 -8.86 -11.35 16.65
N HIS A 343 -8.06 -11.57 17.68
CA HIS A 343 -7.30 -10.50 18.32
C HIS A 343 -5.83 -10.59 17.89
N PRO A 344 -5.16 -9.48 17.54
CA PRO A 344 -3.78 -9.51 17.07
C PRO A 344 -2.79 -10.21 17.99
N SER A 345 -3.00 -10.13 19.32
CA SER A 345 -2.16 -10.81 20.33
C SER A 345 -2.17 -12.34 20.24
N GLU A 346 -3.12 -12.95 19.54
CA GLU A 346 -3.11 -14.37 19.23
C GLU A 346 -1.99 -14.77 18.26
N TYR A 347 -1.46 -13.80 17.53
CA TYR A 347 -0.49 -14.00 16.43
C TYR A 347 0.86 -13.36 16.69
N TYR A 348 0.92 -12.21 17.37
CA TYR A 348 2.16 -11.52 17.70
C TYR A 348 2.05 -10.74 19.02
N PRO A 349 3.13 -10.70 19.81
CA PRO A 349 3.05 -10.23 21.19
C PRO A 349 2.93 -8.72 21.33
N THR A 350 3.46 -7.96 20.37
CA THR A 350 3.55 -6.49 20.47
C THR A 350 3.39 -5.82 19.11
N TRP A 351 2.89 -4.58 19.13
CA TRP A 351 2.88 -3.64 18.03
C TRP A 351 2.88 -2.21 18.58
N THR A 352 3.41 -1.27 17.80
CA THR A 352 3.49 0.14 18.20
C THR A 352 2.18 0.83 17.89
N ILE A 353 1.39 1.12 18.91
CA ILE A 353 0.12 1.81 18.77
C ILE A 353 0.14 3.17 19.46
N ALA A 354 -0.29 4.20 18.74
CA ALA A 354 -0.43 5.55 19.23
C ALA A 354 -1.90 5.96 19.33
N PRO A 355 -2.27 6.84 20.27
CA PRO A 355 -3.62 7.42 20.29
C PRO A 355 -3.92 8.16 18.98
N PRO A 356 -5.15 8.07 18.44
CA PRO A 356 -5.52 8.70 17.17
C PRO A 356 -5.81 10.20 17.34
N THR A 357 -4.75 10.99 17.52
CA THR A 357 -4.75 12.42 17.76
C THR A 357 -4.38 13.22 16.51
N ASP A 358 -4.49 14.54 16.57
CA ASP A 358 -3.99 15.43 15.51
C ASP A 358 -2.48 15.28 15.29
N ALA A 359 -1.72 14.93 16.31
CA ALA A 359 -0.29 14.63 16.18
C ALA A 359 -0.05 13.38 15.32
N LEU A 360 -0.80 12.29 15.54
CA LEU A 360 -0.76 11.11 14.68
C LEU A 360 -1.19 11.46 13.25
N LYS A 361 -2.30 12.19 13.10
CA LYS A 361 -2.80 12.66 11.80
C LYS A 361 -1.73 13.41 11.03
N HIS A 362 -1.10 14.40 11.68
CA HIS A 362 -0.01 15.19 11.08
C HIS A 362 1.19 14.31 10.71
N HIS A 363 1.60 13.41 11.60
CA HIS A 363 2.70 12.49 11.35
C HIS A 363 2.42 11.62 10.12
N VAL A 364 1.26 10.98 10.05
CA VAL A 364 0.89 10.11 8.93
C VAL A 364 0.81 10.91 7.62
N GLN A 365 0.29 12.13 7.64
CA GLN A 365 0.23 12.97 6.43
C GLN A 365 1.61 13.32 5.85
N HIS A 366 2.63 13.51 6.69
CA HIS A 366 3.92 14.05 6.25
C HIS A 366 5.04 13.01 6.19
N CYS A 367 4.89 11.88 6.90
CA CYS A 367 5.93 10.87 7.02
C CYS A 367 5.61 9.55 6.30
N THR A 368 4.56 9.51 5.46
CA THR A 368 4.22 8.34 4.65
C THR A 368 4.62 8.51 3.19
N GLY A 369 4.71 7.37 2.50
CA GLY A 369 5.16 7.32 1.13
C GLY A 369 6.67 7.49 1.00
N TRP A 370 7.12 7.74 -0.20
CA TRP A 370 8.52 8.02 -0.47
C TRP A 370 9.01 9.22 0.35
N GLN A 371 10.16 9.06 1.00
CA GLN A 371 10.79 10.09 1.82
C GLN A 371 12.19 10.40 1.30
N CYS A 372 12.59 11.67 1.36
CA CYS A 372 13.95 12.10 1.07
C CYS A 372 14.86 11.77 2.26
N VAL A 373 15.18 10.49 2.42
CA VAL A 373 16.08 10.00 3.48
C VAL A 373 17.40 9.54 2.88
N PRO A 374 18.54 9.75 3.55
CA PRO A 374 19.81 9.24 3.08
C PRO A 374 19.83 7.70 3.11
N ARG A 375 20.63 7.09 2.26
CA ARG A 375 20.90 5.65 2.36
C ARG A 375 21.87 5.44 3.53
N PRO A 376 21.50 4.60 4.53
CA PRO A 376 22.39 4.28 5.63
C PRO A 376 23.62 3.50 5.15
N ALA A 377 24.72 3.59 5.89
CA ALA A 377 25.90 2.79 5.63
C ALA A 377 25.63 1.29 5.85
N ASP A 378 26.20 0.44 5.01
CA ASP A 378 26.17 -1.01 5.21
C ASP A 378 27.24 -1.37 6.27
N GLN A 379 26.87 -1.27 7.53
CA GLN A 379 27.68 -1.82 8.60
C GLN A 379 27.45 -3.33 8.58
N LYS A 380 28.48 -4.09 8.21
CA LYS A 380 28.44 -5.55 8.40
C LYS A 380 28.15 -5.76 9.90
N LEU A 381 27.03 -6.41 10.19
CA LEU A 381 26.80 -6.97 11.51
C LEU A 381 27.91 -8.01 11.68
N ASP A 382 28.92 -7.70 12.47
CA ASP A 382 29.85 -8.70 12.96
C ASP A 382 29.03 -9.65 13.86
N LEU A 383 28.49 -10.67 13.25
CA LEU A 383 27.86 -11.79 13.94
C LEU A 383 29.01 -12.60 14.55
N ASN A 384 29.47 -12.17 15.74
CA ASN A 384 30.31 -12.98 16.64
C ASN A 384 29.45 -14.03 17.34
#